data_32c9c18d442b1c35f01d40d7c4a682fb
#
_entry.id   32c9c18d442b1c35f01d40d7c4a682fb
#
_cell.length_a   1.000
_cell.length_b   1.000
_cell.length_c   1.000
_cell.angle_alpha   90.00
_cell.angle_beta   90.00
_cell.angle_gamma   90.00
#
_symmetry.space_group_name_H-M   'P 1'
#
loop_
_entity.id
_entity.type
_entity.pdbx_description
1 polymer ?
#
loop_
_entity_poly.entity_id
_entity_poly.type
_entity_poly.pdbx_seq_one_letter_code
_entity_poly.pdbx_strand_id
1 'polypeptide(L)'
;GEPDHTTLGAFWIANRWKHNVAEELAAYADVICEDVVYAEPDADPVDCGANYDGKGDTAILGAAAGIVAAGAGTPVVVHSGDRVPTQKQDAYKHVLDDLGVRTEIDPGTSADMVDETGFGFYYQPEFAPHVHGLHGRRDQVGVRTFVNTVETILNPARADVHLGSFYHLAFAKKITDTFDLMDAQSPDRVVMFQGMEGYDDIRPGYTKVGEWADGEFTDYEIETPEYGMDFDSEDLEVDPDDVA
;
A
#
# COMPACT_ATOMS: atom_id res chain seq x y z
N GLY A 1 -4.67 -11.13 -27.18
CA GLY A 1 -6.06 -10.63 -27.11
C GLY A 1 -6.53 -10.61 -25.66
N GLU A 2 -7.41 -9.72 -25.30
CA GLU A 2 -7.97 -9.68 -23.95
C GLU A 2 -8.74 -10.97 -23.64
N PRO A 3 -8.57 -11.55 -22.44
CA PRO A 3 -9.36 -12.71 -22.02
C PRO A 3 -10.83 -12.28 -21.85
N ASP A 4 -11.76 -13.20 -22.13
CA ASP A 4 -13.16 -12.96 -21.78
C ASP A 4 -13.35 -12.91 -20.25
N HIS A 5 -14.43 -12.29 -19.80
CA HIS A 5 -14.69 -12.03 -18.38
C HIS A 5 -14.77 -13.31 -17.54
N THR A 6 -15.32 -14.40 -18.11
CA THR A 6 -15.44 -15.69 -17.41
C THR A 6 -14.07 -16.32 -17.20
N THR A 7 -13.22 -16.32 -18.23
CA THR A 7 -11.85 -16.85 -18.16
C THR A 7 -11.03 -16.06 -17.14
N LEU A 8 -11.11 -14.74 -17.16
CA LEU A 8 -10.38 -13.87 -16.20
C LEU A 8 -10.85 -14.10 -14.76
N GLY A 9 -12.17 -14.16 -14.54
CA GLY A 9 -12.73 -14.43 -13.21
C GLY A 9 -12.33 -15.80 -12.68
N ALA A 10 -12.40 -16.83 -13.54
CA ALA A 10 -11.98 -18.19 -13.19
C ALA A 10 -10.48 -18.24 -12.83
N PHE A 11 -9.62 -17.55 -13.59
CA PHE A 11 -8.20 -17.44 -13.31
C PHE A 11 -7.94 -16.79 -11.95
N TRP A 12 -8.60 -15.65 -11.64
CA TRP A 12 -8.45 -14.97 -10.35
C TRP A 12 -8.88 -15.84 -9.18
N ILE A 13 -10.02 -16.52 -9.29
CA ILE A 13 -10.53 -17.42 -8.23
C ILE A 13 -9.62 -18.64 -8.05
N ALA A 14 -9.12 -19.23 -9.13
CA ALA A 14 -8.19 -20.36 -9.06
C ALA A 14 -6.89 -19.95 -8.34
N ASN A 15 -6.34 -18.78 -8.66
CA ASN A 15 -5.15 -18.23 -7.98
C ASN A 15 -5.41 -17.97 -6.51
N ARG A 16 -6.54 -17.33 -6.16
CA ARG A 16 -6.93 -17.11 -4.77
C ARG A 16 -7.05 -18.41 -3.99
N TRP A 17 -7.68 -19.42 -4.58
CA TRP A 17 -7.91 -20.71 -3.94
C TRP A 17 -6.62 -21.47 -3.66
N LYS A 18 -5.69 -21.50 -4.61
CA LYS A 18 -4.41 -22.20 -4.42
C LYS A 18 -3.41 -21.47 -3.55
N HIS A 19 -3.62 -20.18 -3.26
CA HIS A 19 -2.70 -19.23 -2.67
C HIS A 19 -1.42 -19.00 -3.52
N ASN A 20 -1.17 -17.76 -3.91
CA ASN A 20 0.01 -17.42 -4.69
C ASN A 20 1.30 -17.62 -3.88
N VAL A 21 2.33 -18.10 -4.54
CA VAL A 21 3.71 -18.08 -4.04
C VAL A 21 4.40 -16.78 -4.48
N ALA A 22 5.56 -16.47 -3.89
CA ALA A 22 6.28 -15.23 -4.17
C ALA A 22 6.66 -15.09 -5.65
N GLU A 23 7.11 -16.19 -6.29
CA GLU A 23 7.48 -16.22 -7.71
C GLU A 23 6.33 -15.84 -8.64
N GLU A 24 5.10 -16.21 -8.28
CA GLU A 24 3.91 -15.85 -9.07
C GLU A 24 3.53 -14.38 -8.86
N LEU A 25 3.62 -13.90 -7.62
CA LEU A 25 3.36 -12.48 -7.33
C LEU A 25 4.39 -11.59 -8.01
N ALA A 26 5.68 -11.96 -8.00
CA ALA A 26 6.74 -11.25 -8.70
C ALA A 26 6.45 -11.20 -10.22
N ALA A 27 6.15 -12.33 -10.84
CA ALA A 27 5.84 -12.37 -12.27
C ALA A 27 4.59 -11.53 -12.63
N TYR A 28 3.57 -11.49 -11.77
CA TYR A 28 2.40 -10.63 -12.01
C TYR A 28 2.73 -9.15 -11.80
N ALA A 29 3.54 -8.83 -10.79
CA ALA A 29 3.99 -7.48 -10.53
C ALA A 29 4.84 -6.96 -11.69
N ASP A 30 5.82 -7.73 -12.18
CA ASP A 30 6.66 -7.35 -13.31
C ASP A 30 5.83 -7.02 -14.55
N VAL A 31 4.83 -7.86 -14.90
CA VAL A 31 3.93 -7.59 -16.03
C VAL A 31 3.10 -6.32 -15.81
N ILE A 32 2.61 -6.09 -14.59
CA ILE A 32 1.83 -4.88 -14.28
C ILE A 32 2.73 -3.64 -14.32
N CYS A 33 3.97 -3.75 -13.87
CA CYS A 33 4.96 -2.67 -13.87
C CYS A 33 5.34 -2.20 -15.29
N GLU A 34 5.15 -3.01 -16.33
CA GLU A 34 5.37 -2.58 -17.72
C GLU A 34 4.49 -1.39 -18.13
N ASP A 35 3.31 -1.26 -17.54
CA ASP A 35 2.31 -0.23 -17.85
C ASP A 35 2.20 0.85 -16.74
N VAL A 36 3.03 0.80 -15.71
CA VAL A 36 3.08 1.83 -14.65
C VAL A 36 3.79 3.07 -15.14
N VAL A 37 3.18 4.22 -14.88
CA VAL A 37 3.79 5.53 -15.13
C VAL A 37 4.56 5.94 -13.88
N TYR A 38 5.87 5.75 -13.91
CA TYR A 38 6.76 6.13 -12.83
C TYR A 38 7.12 7.62 -12.92
N ALA A 39 7.27 8.25 -11.76
CA ALA A 39 7.85 9.58 -11.64
C ALA A 39 8.68 9.64 -10.34
N GLU A 40 9.98 9.68 -10.49
CA GLU A 40 10.94 9.70 -9.38
C GLU A 40 11.16 11.17 -8.96
N PRO A 41 10.92 11.52 -7.68
CA PRO A 41 11.34 12.80 -7.13
C PRO A 41 12.87 12.86 -6.97
N ASP A 42 13.44 14.07 -6.92
CA ASP A 42 14.87 14.26 -6.60
C ASP A 42 15.18 13.90 -5.12
N ALA A 43 14.18 13.99 -4.25
CA ALA A 43 14.25 13.51 -2.87
C ALA A 43 14.17 11.98 -2.81
N ASP A 44 14.80 11.36 -1.81
CA ASP A 44 14.72 9.92 -1.55
C ASP A 44 13.56 9.62 -0.57
N PRO A 45 12.32 9.39 -1.04
CA PRO A 45 11.18 9.16 -0.17
C PRO A 45 11.13 7.74 0.36
N VAL A 46 10.36 7.58 1.43
CA VAL A 46 9.84 6.28 1.85
C VAL A 46 8.49 6.08 1.18
N ASP A 47 8.30 4.96 0.49
CA ASP A 47 7.04 4.58 -0.16
C ASP A 47 6.12 3.85 0.83
N CYS A 48 4.86 4.23 0.92
CA CYS A 48 3.87 3.62 1.80
C CYS A 48 2.71 3.02 1.00
N GLY A 49 2.68 1.69 0.95
CA GLY A 49 1.70 0.90 0.23
C GLY A 49 0.71 0.17 1.14
N ALA A 50 -0.27 0.89 1.70
CA ALA A 50 -1.36 0.26 2.44
C ALA A 50 -2.43 -0.33 1.52
N ASN A 51 -3.35 -1.12 2.08
CA ASN A 51 -4.43 -1.75 1.31
C ASN A 51 -5.35 -0.72 0.63
N TYR A 52 -5.47 -0.78 -0.69
CA TYR A 52 -6.24 0.19 -1.47
C TYR A 52 -7.76 0.06 -1.32
N ASP A 53 -8.26 -1.12 -0.95
CA ASP A 53 -9.69 -1.30 -0.70
C ASP A 53 -10.13 -0.75 0.67
N GLY A 54 -9.18 -0.19 1.43
CA GLY A 54 -9.44 0.65 2.59
C GLY A 54 -9.67 -0.09 3.89
N LYS A 55 -10.03 0.67 4.91
CA LYS A 55 -10.52 0.21 6.21
C LYS A 55 -11.63 1.13 6.71
N GLY A 56 -12.42 0.67 7.67
CA GLY A 56 -13.60 1.43 8.11
C GLY A 56 -13.91 1.36 9.61
N ASP A 57 -13.22 0.50 10.38
CA ASP A 57 -13.48 0.36 11.81
C ASP A 57 -12.55 1.24 12.65
N THR A 58 -11.36 1.58 12.12
CA THR A 58 -10.36 2.40 12.82
C THR A 58 -9.81 3.51 11.92
N ALA A 59 -9.29 4.58 12.54
CA ALA A 59 -8.73 5.75 11.84
C ALA A 59 -7.56 5.36 10.91
N ILE A 60 -7.48 6.02 9.75
CA ILE A 60 -6.38 5.87 8.78
C ILE A 60 -5.28 6.88 9.16
N LEU A 61 -4.28 6.43 9.90
CA LEU A 61 -3.23 7.29 10.43
C LEU A 61 -2.04 7.49 9.50
N GLY A 62 -1.80 6.56 8.57
CA GLY A 62 -0.60 6.53 7.74
C GLY A 62 -0.38 7.80 6.92
N ALA A 63 -1.44 8.39 6.33
CA ALA A 63 -1.32 9.65 5.59
C ALA A 63 -0.87 10.82 6.49
N ALA A 64 -1.47 10.95 7.68
CA ALA A 64 -1.10 11.99 8.64
C ALA A 64 0.31 11.75 9.20
N ALA A 65 0.66 10.49 9.49
CA ALA A 65 2.01 10.12 9.92
C ALA A 65 3.06 10.46 8.86
N GLY A 66 2.75 10.23 7.59
CA GLY A 66 3.61 10.60 6.45
C GLY A 66 3.85 12.11 6.38
N ILE A 67 2.81 12.93 6.54
CA ILE A 67 2.94 14.40 6.57
C ILE A 67 3.82 14.84 7.75
N VAL A 68 3.65 14.24 8.94
CA VAL A 68 4.47 14.55 10.12
C VAL A 68 5.92 14.13 9.90
N ALA A 69 6.17 12.96 9.33
CA ALA A 69 7.52 12.48 9.01
C ALA A 69 8.21 13.38 8.00
N ALA A 70 7.51 13.83 6.96
CA ALA A 70 8.00 14.81 6.00
C ALA A 70 8.39 16.13 6.67
N GLY A 71 7.54 16.65 7.56
CA GLY A 71 7.83 17.83 8.36
C GLY A 71 9.03 17.66 9.32
N ALA A 72 9.36 16.42 9.69
CA ALA A 72 10.54 16.07 10.48
C ALA A 72 11.80 15.83 9.62
N GLY A 73 11.69 15.90 8.30
CA GLY A 73 12.80 15.80 7.35
C GLY A 73 13.00 14.43 6.68
N THR A 74 12.03 13.53 6.81
CA THR A 74 12.01 12.25 6.08
C THR A 74 10.95 12.33 4.98
N PRO A 75 11.33 12.43 3.70
CA PRO A 75 10.36 12.47 2.62
C PRO A 75 9.51 11.19 2.57
N VAL A 76 8.22 11.34 2.30
CA VAL A 76 7.25 10.22 2.28
C VAL A 76 6.34 10.31 1.07
N VAL A 77 6.11 9.19 0.45
CA VAL A 77 5.11 8.99 -0.58
C VAL A 77 4.05 8.02 -0.07
N VAL A 78 2.79 8.37 -0.24
CA VAL A 78 1.68 7.45 -0.06
C VAL A 78 0.92 7.30 -1.37
N HIS A 79 0.32 6.15 -1.61
CA HIS A 79 -0.42 5.92 -2.84
C HIS A 79 -1.67 5.06 -2.59
N SER A 80 -2.74 5.36 -3.29
CA SER A 80 -3.98 4.57 -3.27
C SER A 80 -4.86 4.88 -4.48
N GLY A 81 -5.91 4.09 -4.64
CA GLY A 81 -7.01 4.36 -5.56
C GLY A 81 -8.17 5.06 -4.89
N ASP A 82 -9.32 5.08 -5.58
CA ASP A 82 -10.58 5.60 -5.10
C ASP A 82 -11.61 4.46 -5.03
N ARG A 83 -12.15 4.20 -3.84
CA ARG A 83 -13.17 3.17 -3.61
C ARG A 83 -12.85 1.84 -4.29
N VAL A 84 -11.63 1.37 -4.10
CA VAL A 84 -11.10 0.18 -4.76
C VAL A 84 -11.86 -1.09 -4.31
N PRO A 85 -12.30 -1.96 -5.23
CA PRO A 85 -12.85 -3.25 -4.85
C PRO A 85 -11.83 -4.12 -4.11
N THR A 86 -12.24 -4.88 -3.08
CA THR A 86 -13.61 -5.34 -2.85
C THR A 86 -14.38 -4.53 -1.79
N GLN A 87 -13.69 -3.97 -0.80
CA GLN A 87 -14.36 -3.34 0.35
C GLN A 87 -14.87 -1.94 0.02
N LYS A 88 -14.18 -1.20 -0.85
CA LYS A 88 -14.54 0.18 -1.25
C LYS A 88 -14.65 1.11 -0.05
N GLN A 89 -13.85 0.86 0.98
CA GLN A 89 -13.76 1.68 2.17
C GLN A 89 -12.82 2.87 1.94
N ASP A 90 -12.63 3.69 2.96
CA ASP A 90 -11.72 4.81 2.89
C ASP A 90 -10.26 4.34 2.89
N ALA A 91 -9.44 5.03 2.11
CA ALA A 91 -8.00 4.84 1.97
C ALA A 91 -7.31 6.20 2.08
N TYR A 92 -6.01 6.27 1.88
CA TYR A 92 -5.22 7.52 1.96
C TYR A 92 -5.84 8.68 1.19
N LYS A 93 -6.33 8.41 -0.04
CA LYS A 93 -6.96 9.45 -0.88
C LYS A 93 -8.03 10.21 -0.12
N HIS A 94 -8.93 9.50 0.55
CA HIS A 94 -10.09 10.11 1.20
C HIS A 94 -9.68 11.02 2.36
N VAL A 95 -8.76 10.56 3.20
CA VAL A 95 -8.19 11.38 4.29
C VAL A 95 -7.49 12.62 3.75
N LEU A 96 -6.73 12.50 2.66
CA LEU A 96 -6.02 13.62 2.05
C LEU A 96 -7.00 14.61 1.39
N ASP A 97 -8.05 14.14 0.74
CA ASP A 97 -9.11 15.00 0.19
C ASP A 97 -9.80 15.82 1.29
N ASP A 98 -10.12 15.20 2.43
CA ASP A 98 -10.72 15.90 3.58
C ASP A 98 -9.78 16.93 4.20
N LEU A 99 -8.47 16.70 4.15
CA LEU A 99 -7.44 17.67 4.54
C LEU A 99 -7.24 18.78 3.48
N GLY A 100 -7.89 18.70 2.33
CA GLY A 100 -7.78 19.67 1.24
C GLY A 100 -6.54 19.50 0.36
N VAL A 101 -5.88 18.35 0.43
CA VAL A 101 -4.76 18.00 -0.45
C VAL A 101 -5.31 17.58 -1.81
N ARG A 102 -4.69 18.05 -2.91
CA ARG A 102 -5.06 17.57 -4.25
C ARG A 102 -4.53 16.18 -4.48
N THR A 103 -5.41 15.23 -4.75
CA THR A 103 -5.08 13.81 -4.90
C THR A 103 -5.20 13.33 -6.36
N GLU A 104 -6.10 13.89 -7.16
CA GLU A 104 -6.29 13.51 -8.56
C GLU A 104 -5.30 14.29 -9.44
N ILE A 105 -4.03 13.93 -9.37
CA ILE A 105 -2.91 14.57 -10.06
C ILE A 105 -2.07 13.52 -10.78
N ASP A 106 -1.38 13.93 -11.83
CA ASP A 106 -0.47 13.05 -12.56
C ASP A 106 0.82 12.75 -11.75
N PRO A 107 1.51 11.63 -12.05
CA PRO A 107 2.70 11.23 -11.30
C PRO A 107 3.83 12.26 -11.26
N GLY A 108 4.02 13.02 -12.35
CA GLY A 108 5.02 14.09 -12.39
C GLY A 108 4.73 15.19 -11.36
N THR A 109 3.46 15.64 -11.31
CA THR A 109 3.01 16.59 -10.28
C THR A 109 3.14 16.01 -8.86
N SER A 110 2.95 14.69 -8.68
CA SER A 110 3.18 14.02 -7.40
C SER A 110 4.66 14.06 -6.99
N ALA A 111 5.58 13.82 -7.93
CA ALA A 111 7.01 13.91 -7.68
C ALA A 111 7.43 15.34 -7.30
N ASP A 112 6.97 16.35 -8.07
CA ASP A 112 7.21 17.77 -7.76
C ASP A 112 6.72 18.13 -6.35
N MET A 113 5.57 17.58 -5.92
CA MET A 113 5.03 17.80 -4.57
C MET A 113 5.95 17.22 -3.49
N VAL A 114 6.55 16.03 -3.72
CA VAL A 114 7.55 15.45 -2.80
C VAL A 114 8.76 16.38 -2.68
N ASP A 115 9.31 16.84 -3.81
CA ASP A 115 10.50 17.69 -3.84
C ASP A 115 10.26 19.05 -3.17
N GLU A 116 9.06 19.61 -3.31
CA GLU A 116 8.72 20.90 -2.71
C GLU A 116 8.37 20.82 -1.22
N THR A 117 7.75 19.73 -0.76
CA THR A 117 7.14 19.64 0.58
C THR A 117 7.65 18.50 1.44
N GLY A 118 8.37 17.56 0.87
CA GLY A 118 8.75 16.28 1.52
C GLY A 118 7.61 15.25 1.55
N PHE A 119 6.39 15.57 1.07
CA PHE A 119 5.26 14.64 1.07
C PHE A 119 4.59 14.61 -0.30
N GLY A 120 4.23 13.42 -0.79
CA GLY A 120 3.51 13.26 -2.05
C GLY A 120 2.47 12.15 -2.02
N PHE A 121 1.46 12.31 -2.87
CA PHE A 121 0.43 11.28 -3.08
C PHE A 121 0.39 10.88 -4.54
N TYR A 122 0.47 9.58 -4.83
CA TYR A 122 0.33 9.02 -6.16
C TYR A 122 -1.04 8.37 -6.34
N TYR A 123 -1.79 8.85 -7.32
CA TYR A 123 -3.15 8.41 -7.59
C TYR A 123 -3.18 7.22 -8.55
N GLN A 124 -3.68 6.06 -8.10
CA GLN A 124 -3.65 4.83 -8.89
C GLN A 124 -4.20 4.96 -10.32
N PRO A 125 -5.34 5.62 -10.58
CA PRO A 125 -5.84 5.79 -11.94
C PRO A 125 -4.87 6.48 -12.90
N GLU A 126 -3.99 7.35 -12.39
CA GLU A 126 -3.00 8.09 -13.16
C GLU A 126 -1.69 7.31 -13.34
N PHE A 127 -1.19 6.64 -12.28
CA PHE A 127 0.07 5.90 -12.41
C PHE A 127 -0.11 4.44 -12.85
N ALA A 128 -1.24 3.80 -12.59
CA ALA A 128 -1.54 2.43 -12.98
C ALA A 128 -2.94 2.28 -13.62
N PRO A 129 -3.22 2.98 -14.75
CA PRO A 129 -4.55 3.03 -15.36
C PRO A 129 -5.08 1.64 -15.78
N HIS A 130 -4.20 0.72 -16.16
CA HIS A 130 -4.61 -0.65 -16.50
C HIS A 130 -5.12 -1.43 -15.28
N VAL A 131 -4.51 -1.24 -14.11
CA VAL A 131 -4.99 -1.84 -12.84
C VAL A 131 -6.33 -1.23 -12.45
N HIS A 132 -6.46 0.09 -12.53
CA HIS A 132 -7.72 0.80 -12.32
C HIS A 132 -8.82 0.30 -13.29
N GLY A 133 -8.49 0.05 -14.54
CA GLY A 133 -9.41 -0.49 -15.55
C GLY A 133 -10.01 -1.88 -15.19
N LEU A 134 -9.42 -2.59 -14.22
CA LEU A 134 -9.94 -3.86 -13.72
C LEU A 134 -11.01 -3.70 -12.64
N HIS A 135 -11.26 -2.50 -12.10
CA HIS A 135 -12.15 -2.29 -10.95
C HIS A 135 -13.55 -2.88 -11.16
N GLY A 136 -14.18 -2.63 -12.30
CA GLY A 136 -15.51 -3.18 -12.60
C GLY A 136 -15.55 -4.71 -12.62
N ARG A 137 -14.46 -5.37 -13.02
CA ARG A 137 -14.35 -6.84 -13.01
C ARG A 137 -14.05 -7.36 -11.61
N ARG A 138 -13.19 -6.69 -10.85
CA ARG A 138 -12.91 -7.01 -9.45
C ARG A 138 -14.17 -6.91 -8.60
N ASP A 139 -14.98 -5.90 -8.82
CA ASP A 139 -16.27 -5.70 -8.16
C ASP A 139 -17.24 -6.84 -8.42
N GLN A 140 -17.36 -7.28 -9.68
CA GLN A 140 -18.19 -8.44 -10.07
C GLN A 140 -17.71 -9.75 -9.45
N VAL A 141 -16.40 -9.95 -9.30
CA VAL A 141 -15.82 -11.13 -8.64
C VAL A 141 -16.06 -11.10 -7.13
N GLY A 142 -16.06 -9.91 -6.51
CA GLY A 142 -16.50 -9.67 -5.15
C GLY A 142 -15.59 -10.23 -4.06
N VAL A 143 -14.35 -10.65 -4.40
CA VAL A 143 -13.35 -11.13 -3.43
C VAL A 143 -11.97 -10.57 -3.75
N ARG A 144 -11.14 -10.37 -2.74
CA ARG A 144 -9.74 -10.00 -2.92
C ARG A 144 -9.00 -11.04 -3.74
N THR A 145 -8.16 -10.59 -4.67
CA THR A 145 -7.31 -11.41 -5.54
C THR A 145 -5.85 -10.98 -5.38
N PHE A 146 -4.93 -11.58 -6.13
CA PHE A 146 -3.54 -11.13 -6.14
C PHE A 146 -3.38 -9.66 -6.58
N VAL A 147 -4.33 -9.11 -7.34
CA VAL A 147 -4.29 -7.70 -7.76
C VAL A 147 -4.31 -6.78 -6.54
N ASN A 148 -5.10 -7.10 -5.48
CA ASN A 148 -5.12 -6.33 -4.24
C ASN A 148 -3.78 -6.35 -3.48
N THR A 149 -2.94 -7.36 -3.74
CA THR A 149 -1.59 -7.43 -3.18
C THR A 149 -0.60 -6.68 -4.06
N VAL A 150 -0.62 -6.94 -5.37
CA VAL A 150 0.35 -6.34 -6.29
C VAL A 150 0.21 -4.81 -6.35
N GLU A 151 -1.02 -4.27 -6.33
CA GLU A 151 -1.22 -2.82 -6.40
C GLU A 151 -0.55 -2.05 -5.25
N THR A 152 -0.38 -2.68 -4.08
CA THR A 152 0.28 -2.03 -2.92
C THR A 152 1.80 -1.99 -2.99
N ILE A 153 2.41 -2.77 -3.89
CA ILE A 153 3.87 -2.88 -4.04
C ILE A 153 4.39 -2.30 -5.37
N LEU A 154 3.57 -1.49 -6.07
CA LEU A 154 3.96 -0.92 -7.37
C LEU A 154 4.99 0.20 -7.26
N ASN A 155 5.14 0.81 -6.08
CA ASN A 155 6.17 1.82 -5.79
C ASN A 155 6.34 2.85 -6.93
N PRO A 156 5.35 3.70 -7.19
CA PRO A 156 5.35 4.58 -8.36
C PRO A 156 6.44 5.67 -8.34
N ALA A 157 6.99 5.96 -7.16
CA ALA A 157 8.11 6.89 -6.96
C ALA A 157 9.48 6.22 -7.06
N ARG A 158 9.55 4.89 -7.23
CA ARG A 158 10.80 4.09 -7.21
C ARG A 158 11.65 4.31 -5.98
N ALA A 159 11.01 4.45 -4.82
CA ALA A 159 11.68 4.62 -3.54
C ALA A 159 12.53 3.40 -3.16
N ASP A 160 13.66 3.63 -2.53
CA ASP A 160 14.56 2.58 -2.05
C ASP A 160 14.04 1.90 -0.78
N VAL A 161 13.08 2.53 -0.08
CA VAL A 161 12.45 1.99 1.12
C VAL A 161 10.95 1.87 0.92
N HIS A 162 10.43 0.66 1.11
CA HIS A 162 8.99 0.40 1.03
C HIS A 162 8.41 0.02 2.40
N LEU A 163 7.34 0.69 2.81
CA LEU A 163 6.53 0.32 3.97
C LEU A 163 5.21 -0.30 3.51
N GLY A 164 4.90 -1.45 4.06
CA GLY A 164 3.65 -2.16 3.78
C GLY A 164 3.01 -2.73 5.05
N SER A 165 1.98 -3.54 4.88
CA SER A 165 1.23 -4.09 5.99
C SER A 165 0.91 -5.57 5.83
N PHE A 166 0.60 -6.24 6.95
CA PHE A 166 0.22 -7.65 6.96
C PHE A 166 -0.71 -8.02 8.11
N TYR A 167 -1.45 -9.10 7.94
CA TYR A 167 -2.18 -9.79 9.03
C TYR A 167 -1.34 -10.89 9.69
N HIS A 168 -0.55 -11.62 8.91
CA HIS A 168 0.24 -12.76 9.37
C HIS A 168 1.68 -12.64 8.90
N LEU A 169 2.65 -12.85 9.78
CA LEU A 169 4.09 -12.69 9.51
C LEU A 169 4.56 -13.49 8.27
N ALA A 170 3.97 -14.67 8.02
CA ALA A 170 4.25 -15.42 6.80
C ALA A 170 3.87 -14.68 5.51
N PHE A 171 2.93 -13.73 5.58
CA PHE A 171 2.59 -12.88 4.44
C PHE A 171 3.63 -11.76 4.27
N ALA A 172 4.12 -11.16 5.37
CA ALA A 172 5.22 -10.20 5.30
C ALA A 172 6.43 -10.82 4.59
N LYS A 173 6.86 -12.02 5.04
CA LYS A 173 7.94 -12.75 4.37
C LYS A 173 7.65 -13.00 2.89
N LYS A 174 6.43 -13.38 2.53
CA LYS A 174 6.06 -13.58 1.12
C LYS A 174 6.21 -12.31 0.30
N ILE A 175 5.83 -11.15 0.83
CA ILE A 175 5.97 -9.87 0.13
C ILE A 175 7.44 -9.48 -0.03
N THR A 176 8.26 -9.68 1.00
CA THR A 176 9.71 -9.43 0.88
C THR A 176 10.37 -10.38 -0.12
N ASP A 177 10.02 -11.68 -0.09
CA ASP A 177 10.49 -12.64 -1.09
C ASP A 177 9.99 -12.26 -2.51
N THR A 178 8.81 -11.62 -2.63
CA THR A 178 8.29 -11.13 -3.92
C THR A 178 9.17 -10.00 -4.44
N PHE A 179 9.50 -9.00 -3.63
CA PHE A 179 10.42 -7.93 -4.03
C PHE A 179 11.81 -8.44 -4.44
N ASP A 180 12.34 -9.40 -3.70
CA ASP A 180 13.64 -10.03 -4.02
C ASP A 180 13.65 -10.76 -5.38
N LEU A 181 12.48 -11.18 -5.85
CA LEU A 181 12.28 -11.92 -7.11
C LEU A 181 11.80 -11.04 -8.28
N MET A 182 11.40 -9.80 -8.03
CA MET A 182 10.95 -8.88 -9.08
C MET A 182 12.13 -8.37 -9.90
N ASP A 183 11.95 -8.35 -11.22
CA ASP A 183 12.90 -7.72 -12.16
C ASP A 183 12.64 -6.21 -12.34
N ALA A 184 11.38 -5.77 -12.17
CA ALA A 184 10.95 -4.41 -12.46
C ALA A 184 11.41 -3.38 -11.43
N GLN A 185 11.57 -3.80 -10.19
CA GLN A 185 12.00 -2.95 -9.07
C GLN A 185 12.55 -3.78 -7.91
N SER A 186 13.49 -3.21 -7.18
CA SER A 186 14.11 -3.85 -6.01
C SER A 186 14.46 -2.75 -5.00
N PRO A 187 13.56 -2.43 -4.06
CA PRO A 187 13.89 -1.51 -2.97
C PRO A 187 15.02 -2.13 -2.11
N ASP A 188 15.87 -1.29 -1.55
CA ASP A 188 16.97 -1.73 -0.67
C ASP A 188 16.45 -2.25 0.67
N ARG A 189 15.25 -1.77 1.07
CA ARG A 189 14.64 -2.12 2.35
C ARG A 189 13.12 -2.20 2.24
N VAL A 190 12.56 -3.27 2.79
CA VAL A 190 11.10 -3.47 2.89
C VAL A 190 10.73 -3.66 4.36
N VAL A 191 9.84 -2.82 4.87
CA VAL A 191 9.37 -2.89 6.25
C VAL A 191 7.86 -3.10 6.25
N MET A 192 7.42 -4.15 6.91
CA MET A 192 6.01 -4.57 6.94
C MET A 192 5.49 -4.50 8.37
N PHE A 193 4.33 -3.90 8.57
CA PHE A 193 3.70 -3.74 9.88
C PHE A 193 2.46 -4.62 10.05
N GLN A 194 2.31 -5.23 11.23
CA GLN A 194 1.07 -5.88 11.62
C GLN A 194 0.12 -4.84 12.23
N GLY A 195 -0.44 -3.99 11.39
CA GLY A 195 -1.35 -2.95 11.84
C GLY A 195 -2.78 -3.43 12.08
N MET A 196 -3.64 -2.49 12.46
CA MET A 196 -5.07 -2.73 12.66
C MET A 196 -5.75 -2.92 11.30
N GLU A 197 -6.69 -3.83 11.22
CA GLU A 197 -7.37 -4.20 9.95
C GLU A 197 -6.40 -4.57 8.80
N GLY A 198 -5.12 -4.87 9.11
CA GLY A 198 -4.10 -5.15 8.11
C GLY A 198 -3.59 -3.91 7.37
N TYR A 199 -3.71 -2.75 7.99
CA TYR A 199 -3.15 -1.48 7.52
C TYR A 199 -1.73 -1.25 8.07
N ASP A 200 -1.06 -0.19 7.66
CA ASP A 200 0.33 0.13 8.00
C ASP A 200 0.49 1.03 9.24
N ASP A 201 -0.45 0.95 10.16
CA ASP A 201 -0.46 1.69 11.41
C ASP A 201 0.19 0.92 12.57
N ILE A 202 0.67 1.66 13.54
CA ILE A 202 1.19 1.13 14.81
C ILE A 202 0.01 0.82 15.73
N ARG A 203 -0.02 -0.39 16.29
CA ARG A 203 -1.07 -0.86 17.18
C ARG A 203 -0.81 -0.43 18.63
N PRO A 204 -1.86 -0.27 19.44
CA PRO A 204 -1.73 -0.13 20.88
C PRO A 204 -0.97 -1.31 21.50
N GLY A 205 -0.14 -1.04 22.49
CA GLY A 205 0.68 -2.02 23.18
C GLY A 205 1.88 -2.45 22.37
N TYR A 206 1.72 -3.30 21.36
CA TYR A 206 2.83 -3.70 20.49
C TYR A 206 2.40 -3.94 19.04
N THR A 207 3.34 -3.71 18.14
CA THR A 207 3.22 -4.01 16.70
C THR A 207 4.33 -4.92 16.25
N LYS A 208 4.00 -6.06 15.64
CA LYS A 208 5.00 -6.89 14.97
C LYS A 208 5.43 -6.23 13.67
N VAL A 209 6.74 -6.24 13.44
CA VAL A 209 7.38 -5.74 12.22
C VAL A 209 8.14 -6.89 11.59
N GLY A 210 7.98 -7.06 10.28
CA GLY A 210 8.85 -7.88 9.45
C GLY A 210 9.68 -6.97 8.56
N GLU A 211 10.98 -7.13 8.57
CA GLU A 211 11.91 -6.29 7.81
C GLU A 211 12.82 -7.14 6.95
N TRP A 212 12.98 -6.73 5.70
CA TRP A 212 13.98 -7.26 4.79
C TRP A 212 14.94 -6.15 4.39
N ALA A 213 16.21 -6.39 4.57
CA ALA A 213 17.29 -5.52 4.15
C ALA A 213 18.56 -6.36 3.91
N ASP A 214 19.40 -5.98 2.97
CA ASP A 214 20.67 -6.66 2.67
C ASP A 214 20.53 -8.18 2.38
N GLY A 215 19.37 -8.61 1.86
CA GLY A 215 19.08 -10.01 1.56
C GLY A 215 18.66 -10.85 2.78
N GLU A 216 18.45 -10.25 3.95
CA GLU A 216 18.07 -10.93 5.17
C GLU A 216 16.68 -10.46 5.65
N PHE A 217 15.83 -11.42 6.01
CA PHE A 217 14.52 -11.15 6.65
C PHE A 217 14.66 -11.33 8.16
N THR A 218 14.27 -10.29 8.90
CA THR A 218 14.20 -10.29 10.37
C THR A 218 12.81 -9.89 10.83
N ASP A 219 12.46 -10.23 12.08
CA ASP A 219 11.25 -9.74 12.71
C ASP A 219 11.52 -9.23 14.13
N TYR A 220 10.75 -8.21 14.53
CA TYR A 220 10.85 -7.60 15.86
C TYR A 220 9.49 -6.98 16.26
N GLU A 221 9.43 -6.42 17.45
CA GLU A 221 8.24 -5.75 17.97
C GLU A 221 8.58 -4.29 18.31
N ILE A 222 7.63 -3.40 18.02
CA ILE A 222 7.62 -2.01 18.48
C ILE A 222 6.61 -1.95 19.62
N GLU A 223 7.09 -1.59 20.81
CA GLU A 223 6.23 -1.41 21.99
C GLU A 223 5.92 0.08 22.18
N THR A 224 4.63 0.48 22.00
CA THR A 224 4.22 1.88 22.09
C THR A 224 4.50 2.54 23.44
N PRO A 225 4.42 1.84 24.60
CA PRO A 225 4.78 2.41 25.89
C PRO A 225 6.26 2.87 26.00
N GLU A 226 7.19 2.23 25.26
CA GLU A 226 8.60 2.64 25.24
C GLU A 226 8.80 4.04 24.64
N TYR A 227 7.85 4.48 23.81
CA TYR A 227 7.82 5.80 23.17
C TYR A 227 6.93 6.80 23.92
N GLY A 228 6.45 6.41 25.12
CA GLY A 228 5.56 7.25 25.92
C GLY A 228 4.13 7.37 25.35
N MET A 229 3.76 6.47 24.47
CA MET A 229 2.42 6.39 23.89
C MET A 229 1.62 5.32 24.64
N ASP A 230 0.60 5.76 25.37
CA ASP A 230 -0.31 4.91 26.15
C ASP A 230 -1.74 5.21 25.65
N PHE A 231 -2.24 4.34 24.79
CA PHE A 231 -3.57 4.43 24.18
C PHE A 231 -4.13 3.04 23.93
N ASP A 232 -5.44 2.92 23.86
CA ASP A 232 -6.18 1.68 23.63
C ASP A 232 -6.74 1.62 22.20
N SER A 233 -7.15 0.43 21.75
CA SER A 233 -7.78 0.25 20.43
C SER A 233 -9.06 1.06 20.26
N GLU A 234 -9.81 1.26 21.35
CA GLU A 234 -11.04 2.07 21.38
C GLU A 234 -10.77 3.55 21.05
N ASP A 235 -9.57 4.06 21.35
CA ASP A 235 -9.17 5.44 21.03
C ASP A 235 -9.00 5.66 19.52
N LEU A 236 -8.88 4.60 18.74
CA LEU A 236 -8.69 4.62 17.30
C LEU A 236 -9.96 4.24 16.52
N GLU A 237 -11.03 3.80 17.21
CA GLU A 237 -12.30 3.48 16.57
C GLU A 237 -12.92 4.76 15.96
N VAL A 238 -13.44 4.63 14.75
CA VAL A 238 -14.18 5.70 14.08
C VAL A 238 -15.66 5.33 14.01
N ASP A 239 -16.54 6.30 14.22
CA ASP A 239 -17.96 6.10 13.97
C ASP A 239 -18.15 6.00 12.44
N PRO A 240 -18.74 4.90 11.91
CA PRO A 240 -19.02 4.78 10.49
C PRO A 240 -19.86 5.94 9.90
N ASP A 241 -20.60 6.66 10.75
CA ASP A 241 -21.38 7.82 10.36
C ASP A 241 -20.56 9.14 10.34
N ASP A 242 -19.33 9.14 10.93
CA ASP A 242 -18.43 10.30 10.97
C ASP A 242 -17.40 10.30 9.82
N VAL A 243 -17.39 9.28 8.98
CA VAL A 243 -16.50 9.13 7.80
C VAL A 243 -17.16 9.73 6.55
N ALA A 244 -17.76 10.89 6.67
CA ALA A 244 -18.41 11.59 5.56
C ALA A 244 -17.89 13.03 5.40
#